data_f3c9a7762326b3bac6e9bac863e550cb
#
_entry.id   f3c9a7762326b3bac6e9bac863e550cb
#
_cell.length_a   1.000
_cell.length_b   1.000
_cell.length_c   1.000
_cell.angle_alpha   90.00
_cell.angle_beta   90.00
_cell.angle_gamma   90.00
#
_symmetry.space_group_name_H-M   'P 1'
#
loop_
_entity.id
_entity.type
_entity.pdbx_description
1 polymer ?
#
loop_
_entity_poly.entity_id
_entity_poly.type
_entity_poly.pdbx_seq_one_letter_code
_entity_poly.pdbx_strand_id
1 'polypeptide(L)'
;AETVQWNELFNGFSSLKAITYSSGVNFVSKVIDLFQDSEIIFGCEAVMSYSLQEIMAFQNRLIERIRNVSGRAKDKILDRIDKGEVRLYVARTELSHEKIYLLSSEDGRKRVIMGSANMSYNAFGGRQRENICYLDGDQAYDWYLDVFNSLKESSTDEISHQALEISDIAENLDELPICKTVKAAKAIVLEPVKHNSEEIRFILDTRNLAEKLGPMFPKTDRKTGKITVVPDMIVKIKKHIKDETMKQKELRNEYPQLVVDAINGTVVLNDEKLDLHPSPEDVRRDVELFLKYMDGYKRFHGDYEGMQYRYFEFANWFFCSPFMATMRDMAARFDQNRLPYPVFGLVYGQSKAGKTSFLETLLKMMIGQKPKISAQEFT
;
A
#
# COMPACT_ATOMS: atom_id res chain seq x y z
N ALA A 1 39.12 -4.48 -8.82
CA ALA A 1 37.71 -4.82 -8.64
C ALA A 1 37.18 -5.12 -10.03
N GLU A 2 36.70 -6.31 -10.23
CA GLU A 2 36.06 -6.74 -11.49
C GLU A 2 34.57 -6.37 -11.42
N THR A 3 34.01 -5.95 -12.54
CA THR A 3 32.57 -5.73 -12.67
C THR A 3 31.94 -7.05 -13.08
N VAL A 4 31.28 -7.72 -12.14
CA VAL A 4 30.58 -8.98 -12.38
C VAL A 4 29.09 -8.68 -12.58
N GLN A 5 28.47 -9.27 -13.59
CA GLN A 5 27.02 -9.17 -13.76
C GLN A 5 26.32 -9.95 -12.63
N TRP A 6 25.23 -9.40 -12.10
CA TRP A 6 24.54 -9.99 -10.94
C TRP A 6 24.10 -11.45 -11.19
N ASN A 7 23.68 -11.79 -12.40
CA ASN A 7 23.26 -13.15 -12.76
C ASN A 7 24.41 -14.14 -12.71
N GLU A 8 25.65 -13.71 -12.96
CA GLU A 8 26.84 -14.59 -12.87
C GLU A 8 27.12 -15.01 -11.42
N LEU A 9 26.78 -14.15 -10.45
CA LEU A 9 26.92 -14.48 -9.04
C LEU A 9 25.99 -15.62 -8.59
N PHE A 10 24.81 -15.69 -9.21
CA PHE A 10 23.73 -16.61 -8.86
C PHE A 10 23.64 -17.87 -9.77
N ASN A 11 24.28 -17.84 -10.93
CA ASN A 11 24.19 -18.93 -11.88
C ASN A 11 24.89 -20.20 -11.40
N GLY A 12 24.31 -21.34 -11.77
CA GLY A 12 24.89 -22.67 -11.51
C GLY A 12 24.55 -23.23 -10.12
N PHE A 13 23.57 -22.66 -9.45
CA PHE A 13 23.04 -23.17 -8.19
C PHE A 13 21.54 -23.46 -8.35
N SER A 14 21.02 -24.40 -7.56
CA SER A 14 19.61 -24.83 -7.61
C SER A 14 18.78 -24.34 -6.42
N SER A 15 19.42 -24.01 -5.30
CA SER A 15 18.77 -23.55 -4.07
C SER A 15 19.29 -22.20 -3.62
N LEU A 16 18.39 -21.36 -3.09
CA LEU A 16 18.67 -20.04 -2.53
C LEU A 16 18.08 -19.92 -1.13
N LYS A 17 18.89 -19.50 -0.15
CA LYS A 17 18.41 -18.93 1.10
C LYS A 17 18.94 -17.52 1.23
N ALA A 18 18.07 -16.55 1.48
CA ALA A 18 18.48 -15.15 1.49
C ALA A 18 17.94 -14.39 2.70
N ILE A 19 18.79 -13.53 3.26
CA ILE A 19 18.39 -12.47 4.19
C ILE A 19 18.60 -11.16 3.46
N THR A 20 17.57 -10.34 3.36
CA THR A 20 17.65 -9.00 2.75
C THR A 20 16.95 -7.98 3.62
N TYR A 21 17.64 -6.88 3.90
CA TYR A 21 17.10 -5.81 4.73
C TYR A 21 16.01 -5.02 4.01
N SER A 22 16.23 -4.69 2.76
CA SER A 22 15.22 -4.10 1.87
C SER A 22 15.16 -4.86 0.54
N SER A 23 14.06 -4.78 -0.16
CA SER A 23 13.89 -5.52 -1.40
C SER A 23 13.11 -4.76 -2.47
N GLY A 24 13.59 -4.89 -3.69
CA GLY A 24 12.80 -4.57 -4.87
C GLY A 24 12.03 -5.82 -5.30
N VAL A 25 10.75 -5.92 -5.02
CA VAL A 25 9.96 -7.15 -5.20
C VAL A 25 10.03 -7.69 -6.65
N ASN A 26 10.07 -6.80 -7.64
CA ASN A 26 10.29 -7.20 -9.04
C ASN A 26 11.67 -7.85 -9.29
N PHE A 27 12.68 -7.46 -8.53
CA PHE A 27 14.00 -8.08 -8.61
C PHE A 27 14.00 -9.43 -7.90
N VAL A 28 13.36 -9.51 -6.72
CA VAL A 28 13.17 -10.77 -5.99
C VAL A 28 12.53 -11.83 -6.87
N SER A 29 11.46 -11.49 -7.59
CA SER A 29 10.80 -12.40 -8.53
C SER A 29 11.77 -12.95 -9.60
N LYS A 30 12.63 -12.10 -10.17
CA LYS A 30 13.62 -12.53 -11.16
C LYS A 30 14.72 -13.42 -10.56
N VAL A 31 15.13 -13.12 -9.32
CA VAL A 31 16.14 -13.96 -8.65
C VAL A 31 15.55 -15.33 -8.33
N ILE A 32 14.35 -15.40 -7.77
CA ILE A 32 13.65 -16.66 -7.50
C ILE A 32 13.57 -17.54 -8.75
N ASP A 33 13.37 -16.94 -9.93
CA ASP A 33 13.27 -17.67 -11.21
C ASP A 33 14.54 -18.44 -11.61
N LEU A 34 15.68 -18.12 -11.01
CA LEU A 34 16.96 -18.83 -11.27
C LEU A 34 17.11 -20.14 -10.48
N PHE A 35 16.27 -20.37 -9.47
CA PHE A 35 16.42 -21.48 -8.52
C PHE A 35 15.23 -22.41 -8.56
N GLN A 36 15.46 -23.67 -8.19
CA GLN A 36 14.39 -24.66 -8.01
C GLN A 36 13.64 -24.41 -6.70
N ASP A 37 14.38 -24.09 -5.63
CA ASP A 37 13.80 -23.73 -4.35
C ASP A 37 14.41 -22.42 -3.79
N SER A 38 13.61 -21.68 -3.04
CA SER A 38 14.04 -20.41 -2.46
C SER A 38 13.39 -20.15 -1.11
N GLU A 39 14.19 -19.76 -0.12
CA GLU A 39 13.71 -19.24 1.17
C GLU A 39 14.25 -17.81 1.34
N ILE A 40 13.36 -16.83 1.55
CA ILE A 40 13.76 -15.42 1.65
C ILE A 40 13.20 -14.81 2.93
N ILE A 41 14.09 -14.26 3.75
CA ILE A 41 13.76 -13.47 4.93
C ILE A 41 13.84 -11.99 4.56
N PHE A 42 12.72 -11.29 4.67
CA PHE A 42 12.64 -9.84 4.53
C PHE A 42 12.84 -9.18 5.88
N GLY A 43 13.92 -8.44 6.02
CA GLY A 43 14.17 -7.57 7.15
C GLY A 43 13.32 -6.29 7.12
N CYS A 44 13.48 -5.45 8.13
CA CYS A 44 12.76 -4.19 8.26
C CYS A 44 13.70 -3.01 8.00
N GLU A 45 13.30 -2.09 7.09
CA GLU A 45 14.04 -0.85 6.80
C GLU A 45 13.91 0.20 7.91
N ALA A 46 12.96 0.03 8.80
CA ALA A 46 12.74 0.89 9.95
C ALA A 46 13.21 0.19 11.21
N VAL A 47 13.71 0.99 12.15
CA VAL A 47 13.88 0.52 13.52
C VAL A 47 12.50 0.07 13.97
N MET A 48 12.31 -1.25 14.10
CA MET A 48 11.08 -1.75 14.68
C MET A 48 11.03 -1.30 16.12
N SER A 49 10.13 -0.39 16.42
CA SER A 49 9.75 -0.23 17.80
C SER A 49 9.05 -1.52 18.23
N TYR A 50 9.17 -1.84 19.49
CA TYR A 50 8.61 -3.06 20.08
C TYR A 50 7.10 -2.99 20.22
N SER A 51 6.40 -2.23 19.36
CA SER A 51 4.96 -2.18 19.37
C SER A 51 4.40 -3.19 18.37
N LEU A 52 3.47 -4.00 18.83
CA LEU A 52 2.72 -4.91 17.96
C LEU A 52 2.15 -4.18 16.73
N GLN A 53 1.74 -2.93 16.92
CA GLN A 53 1.21 -2.05 15.89
C GLN A 53 2.19 -1.84 14.74
N GLU A 54 3.46 -1.54 15.02
CA GLU A 54 4.46 -1.30 13.99
C GLU A 54 4.84 -2.57 13.26
N ILE A 55 4.91 -3.70 13.98
CA ILE A 55 5.14 -5.01 13.38
C ILE A 55 4.02 -5.34 12.39
N MET A 56 2.76 -5.19 12.80
CA MET A 56 1.61 -5.43 11.94
C MET A 56 1.61 -4.50 10.72
N ALA A 57 1.90 -3.23 10.91
CA ALA A 57 1.97 -2.26 9.83
C ALA A 57 3.11 -2.56 8.84
N PHE A 58 4.26 -3.01 9.33
CA PHE A 58 5.38 -3.41 8.49
C PHE A 58 5.05 -4.67 7.67
N GLN A 59 4.53 -5.71 8.32
CA GLN A 59 4.15 -6.96 7.65
C GLN A 59 3.07 -6.70 6.59
N ASN A 60 2.06 -5.88 6.89
CA ASN A 60 1.03 -5.52 5.92
C ASN A 60 1.61 -4.82 4.69
N ARG A 61 2.48 -3.82 4.88
CA ARG A 61 3.11 -3.10 3.75
C ARG A 61 3.96 -4.02 2.87
N LEU A 62 4.70 -4.96 3.47
CA LEU A 62 5.48 -5.90 2.68
C LEU A 62 4.58 -6.81 1.85
N ILE A 63 3.51 -7.33 2.45
CA ILE A 63 2.50 -8.15 1.76
C ILE A 63 1.88 -7.36 0.60
N GLU A 64 1.48 -6.11 0.82
CA GLU A 64 0.95 -5.24 -0.24
C GLU A 64 1.96 -5.03 -1.37
N ARG A 65 3.22 -4.80 -1.05
CA ARG A 65 4.28 -4.66 -2.07
C ARG A 65 4.45 -5.93 -2.90
N ILE A 66 4.44 -7.12 -2.27
CA ILE A 66 4.54 -8.41 -2.97
C ILE A 66 3.29 -8.63 -3.83
N ARG A 67 2.11 -8.34 -3.30
CA ARG A 67 0.83 -8.49 -4.00
C ARG A 67 0.70 -7.58 -5.23
N ASN A 68 1.27 -6.38 -5.17
CA ASN A 68 1.24 -5.40 -6.25
C ASN A 68 2.31 -5.62 -7.33
N VAL A 69 3.05 -6.74 -7.28
CA VAL A 69 3.92 -7.16 -8.38
C VAL A 69 3.05 -7.46 -9.60
N SER A 70 3.48 -6.98 -10.77
CA SER A 70 2.67 -7.03 -11.98
C SER A 70 2.35 -8.45 -12.46
N GLY A 71 1.05 -8.74 -12.63
CA GLY A 71 0.47 -9.82 -13.40
C GLY A 71 1.15 -11.19 -13.27
N ARG A 72 1.74 -11.68 -14.36
CA ARG A 72 2.36 -13.03 -14.45
C ARG A 72 3.42 -13.34 -13.40
N ALA A 73 4.12 -12.34 -12.89
CA ALA A 73 5.14 -12.55 -11.86
C ALA A 73 4.52 -12.90 -10.51
N LYS A 74 3.38 -12.29 -10.18
CA LYS A 74 2.61 -12.62 -8.97
C LYS A 74 2.10 -14.05 -9.03
N ASP A 75 1.40 -14.41 -10.11
CA ASP A 75 0.80 -15.74 -10.26
C ASP A 75 1.86 -16.84 -10.18
N LYS A 76 3.04 -16.59 -10.74
CA LYS A 76 4.17 -17.50 -10.67
C LYS A 76 4.73 -17.67 -9.23
N ILE A 77 4.83 -16.57 -8.49
CA ILE A 77 5.27 -16.65 -7.08
C ILE A 77 4.25 -17.45 -6.27
N LEU A 78 2.95 -17.21 -6.43
CA LEU A 78 1.89 -17.91 -5.73
C LEU A 78 1.90 -19.41 -6.05
N ASP A 79 1.97 -19.80 -7.32
CA ASP A 79 2.06 -21.20 -7.76
C ASP A 79 3.26 -21.91 -7.14
N ARG A 80 4.40 -21.25 -7.05
CA ARG A 80 5.61 -21.79 -6.45
C ARG A 80 5.55 -21.88 -4.91
N ILE A 81 4.84 -20.96 -4.26
CA ILE A 81 4.56 -21.06 -2.83
C ILE A 81 3.68 -22.28 -2.54
N ASP A 82 2.64 -22.51 -3.34
CA ASP A 82 1.75 -23.67 -3.20
C ASP A 82 2.48 -25.00 -3.41
N LYS A 83 3.45 -25.01 -4.31
CA LYS A 83 4.32 -26.19 -4.53
C LYS A 83 5.38 -26.38 -3.44
N GLY A 84 5.52 -25.43 -2.51
CA GLY A 84 6.56 -25.44 -1.49
C GLY A 84 7.97 -25.12 -2.01
N GLU A 85 8.08 -24.68 -3.27
CA GLU A 85 9.34 -24.30 -3.91
C GLU A 85 9.83 -22.91 -3.46
N VAL A 86 8.92 -22.06 -3.01
CA VAL A 86 9.23 -20.70 -2.50
C VAL A 86 8.60 -20.53 -1.12
N ARG A 87 9.42 -20.09 -0.16
CA ARG A 87 8.95 -19.69 1.17
C ARG A 87 9.45 -18.29 1.47
N LEU A 88 8.54 -17.44 1.89
CA LEU A 88 8.80 -16.05 2.20
C LEU A 88 8.55 -15.81 3.68
N TYR A 89 9.51 -15.16 4.33
CA TYR A 89 9.44 -14.86 5.76
C TYR A 89 9.59 -13.35 5.96
N VAL A 90 8.93 -12.81 6.95
CA VAL A 90 9.01 -11.40 7.32
C VAL A 90 9.48 -11.25 8.75
N ALA A 91 10.39 -10.32 9.00
CA ALA A 91 10.89 -10.03 10.33
C ALA A 91 9.77 -9.62 11.29
N ARG A 92 9.84 -10.12 12.52
CA ARG A 92 8.93 -9.83 13.63
C ARG A 92 9.59 -9.00 14.72
N THR A 93 10.73 -9.44 15.22
CA THR A 93 11.30 -8.89 16.46
C THR A 93 12.74 -8.43 16.35
N GLU A 94 13.51 -8.98 15.44
CA GLU A 94 14.94 -8.71 15.34
C GLU A 94 15.27 -7.95 14.07
N LEU A 95 16.04 -6.86 14.23
CA LEU A 95 16.55 -6.09 13.12
C LEU A 95 17.80 -6.77 12.60
N SER A 96 17.67 -7.53 11.53
CA SER A 96 18.85 -7.94 10.76
C SER A 96 19.10 -6.95 9.63
N HIS A 97 20.19 -6.21 9.70
CA HIS A 97 20.68 -5.37 8.60
C HIS A 97 21.57 -6.18 7.64
N GLU A 98 21.56 -7.49 7.76
CA GLU A 98 22.34 -8.41 6.97
C GLU A 98 21.82 -8.50 5.53
N LYS A 99 22.73 -8.70 4.59
CA LYS A 99 22.46 -9.02 3.20
C LYS A 99 23.31 -10.24 2.89
N ILE A 100 22.70 -11.40 3.02
CA ILE A 100 23.34 -12.71 2.90
C ILE A 100 22.54 -13.54 1.91
N TYR A 101 23.24 -14.15 0.99
CA TYR A 101 22.67 -15.05 0.00
C TYR A 101 23.46 -16.36 0.04
N LEU A 102 22.79 -17.44 0.42
CA LEU A 102 23.33 -18.78 0.51
C LEU A 102 22.88 -19.56 -0.71
N LEU A 103 23.80 -19.97 -1.52
CA LEU A 103 23.56 -20.70 -2.75
C LEU A 103 24.09 -22.12 -2.62
N SER A 104 23.29 -23.10 -3.00
CA SER A 104 23.74 -24.49 -3.08
C SER A 104 23.23 -25.18 -4.35
N SER A 105 23.91 -26.21 -4.77
CA SER A 105 23.56 -27.03 -5.94
C SER A 105 23.56 -28.50 -5.61
N GLU A 106 22.89 -29.31 -6.40
CA GLU A 106 22.77 -30.76 -6.23
C GLU A 106 24.13 -31.49 -6.29
N ASP A 107 25.09 -30.90 -7.03
CA ASP A 107 26.47 -31.43 -7.13
C ASP A 107 27.36 -31.06 -5.92
N GLY A 108 26.78 -30.46 -4.88
CA GLY A 108 27.46 -30.14 -3.62
C GLY A 108 28.20 -28.81 -3.60
N ARG A 109 28.16 -28.01 -4.68
CA ARG A 109 28.75 -26.65 -4.64
C ARG A 109 27.96 -25.74 -3.72
N LYS A 110 28.67 -24.93 -2.95
CA LYS A 110 28.11 -23.98 -2.00
C LYS A 110 28.79 -22.62 -2.15
N ARG A 111 27.99 -21.56 -2.08
CA ARG A 111 28.46 -20.17 -2.13
C ARG A 111 27.72 -19.31 -1.12
N VAL A 112 28.45 -18.44 -0.46
CA VAL A 112 27.91 -17.36 0.35
C VAL A 112 28.21 -16.04 -0.33
N ILE A 113 27.19 -15.25 -0.60
CA ILE A 113 27.35 -13.85 -1.06
C ILE A 113 26.94 -12.95 0.09
N MET A 114 27.77 -11.96 0.41
CA MET A 114 27.54 -11.02 1.49
C MET A 114 28.04 -9.64 1.11
N GLY A 115 27.54 -8.61 1.82
CA GLY A 115 28.01 -7.24 1.61
C GLY A 115 26.93 -6.20 1.91
N SER A 116 26.96 -5.09 1.19
CA SER A 116 26.00 -4.01 1.36
C SER A 116 24.76 -4.13 0.44
N ALA A 117 24.80 -4.98 -0.57
CA ALA A 117 23.79 -5.08 -1.61
C ALA A 117 22.50 -5.74 -1.14
N ASN A 118 21.43 -4.96 -1.06
CA ASN A 118 20.07 -5.47 -0.87
C ASN A 118 19.55 -6.17 -2.15
N MET A 119 18.55 -7.06 -2.01
CA MET A 119 17.95 -7.75 -3.16
C MET A 119 17.10 -6.78 -4.00
N SER A 120 17.76 -5.92 -4.76
CA SER A 120 17.11 -4.89 -5.58
C SER A 120 17.89 -4.57 -6.85
N TYR A 121 17.20 -4.03 -7.88
CA TYR A 121 17.85 -3.52 -9.09
C TYR A 121 18.82 -2.37 -8.85
N ASN A 122 18.58 -1.56 -7.82
CA ASN A 122 19.48 -0.45 -7.51
C ASN A 122 20.82 -0.96 -7.03
N ALA A 123 20.82 -2.00 -6.19
CA ALA A 123 22.02 -2.59 -5.64
C ALA A 123 22.77 -3.46 -6.66
N PHE A 124 22.10 -4.43 -7.28
CA PHE A 124 22.70 -5.37 -8.22
C PHE A 124 22.78 -4.87 -9.67
N GLY A 125 22.05 -3.83 -10.03
CA GLY A 125 22.04 -3.25 -11.38
C GLY A 125 23.04 -2.12 -11.60
N GLY A 126 23.96 -1.88 -10.68
CA GLY A 126 25.00 -0.87 -10.81
C GLY A 126 24.55 0.59 -10.65
N ARG A 127 23.30 0.83 -10.21
CA ARG A 127 22.78 2.19 -9.92
C ARG A 127 23.27 2.74 -8.58
N GLN A 128 23.63 1.85 -7.66
CA GLN A 128 24.25 2.17 -6.39
C GLN A 128 25.64 1.52 -6.33
N ARG A 129 26.56 2.16 -5.61
CA ARG A 129 27.88 1.60 -5.36
C ARG A 129 27.77 0.66 -4.17
N GLU A 130 27.94 -0.64 -4.43
CA GLU A 130 27.83 -1.69 -3.44
C GLU A 130 29.14 -2.46 -3.30
N ASN A 131 29.42 -2.93 -2.11
CA ASN A 131 30.49 -3.89 -1.86
C ASN A 131 29.87 -5.29 -1.78
N ILE A 132 30.29 -6.18 -2.65
CA ILE A 132 29.84 -7.56 -2.68
C ILE A 132 31.08 -8.45 -2.55
N CYS A 133 31.04 -9.37 -1.61
CA CYS A 133 32.01 -10.42 -1.42
C CYS A 133 31.33 -11.77 -1.55
N TYR A 134 31.95 -12.75 -2.14
CA TYR A 134 31.46 -14.12 -2.12
C TYR A 134 32.57 -15.09 -1.71
N LEU A 135 32.16 -16.16 -1.05
CA LEU A 135 33.01 -17.25 -0.60
C LEU A 135 32.41 -18.57 -1.09
N ASP A 136 33.23 -19.35 -1.77
CA ASP A 136 32.86 -20.69 -2.18
C ASP A 136 33.44 -21.68 -1.16
N GLY A 137 32.61 -22.63 -0.68
CA GLY A 137 32.99 -23.68 0.24
C GLY A 137 32.03 -23.95 1.40
N ASP A 138 32.20 -25.08 2.03
CA ASP A 138 31.26 -25.60 3.05
C ASP A 138 31.30 -24.79 4.35
N GLN A 139 32.47 -24.45 4.87
CA GLN A 139 32.60 -23.88 6.20
C GLN A 139 31.89 -22.55 6.36
N ALA A 140 32.06 -21.65 5.39
CA ALA A 140 31.35 -20.36 5.40
C ALA A 140 29.84 -20.53 5.21
N TYR A 141 29.47 -21.42 4.28
CA TYR A 141 28.06 -21.71 4.02
C TYR A 141 27.35 -22.26 5.25
N ASP A 142 27.91 -23.26 5.90
CA ASP A 142 27.30 -23.91 7.06
C ASP A 142 27.15 -22.95 8.24
N TRP A 143 28.16 -22.08 8.48
CA TRP A 143 28.08 -21.06 9.52
C TRP A 143 26.94 -20.07 9.26
N TYR A 144 26.83 -19.54 8.05
CA TYR A 144 25.76 -18.60 7.70
C TYR A 144 24.40 -19.27 7.56
N LEU A 145 24.35 -20.57 7.28
CA LEU A 145 23.13 -21.35 7.30
C LEU A 145 22.56 -21.45 8.72
N ASP A 146 23.41 -21.63 9.71
CA ASP A 146 23.01 -21.61 11.12
C ASP A 146 22.47 -20.23 11.53
N VAL A 147 23.10 -19.15 11.08
CA VAL A 147 22.59 -17.77 11.28
C VAL A 147 21.21 -17.61 10.64
N PHE A 148 21.06 -18.04 9.38
CA PHE A 148 19.77 -17.97 8.67
C PHE A 148 18.67 -18.74 9.41
N ASN A 149 18.94 -19.98 9.80
CA ASN A 149 17.97 -20.84 10.50
C ASN A 149 17.61 -20.26 11.88
N SER A 150 18.58 -19.81 12.65
CA SER A 150 18.34 -19.18 13.95
C SER A 150 17.44 -17.93 13.82
N LEU A 151 17.73 -17.05 12.85
CA LEU A 151 16.91 -15.88 12.62
C LEU A 151 15.50 -16.25 12.16
N LYS A 152 15.38 -17.22 11.24
CA LYS A 152 14.11 -17.70 10.74
C LYS A 152 13.20 -18.21 11.87
N GLU A 153 13.73 -19.02 12.76
CA GLU A 153 12.97 -19.65 13.86
C GLU A 153 12.60 -18.67 14.96
N SER A 154 13.55 -17.84 15.38
CA SER A 154 13.35 -16.94 16.53
C SER A 154 12.59 -15.67 16.19
N SER A 155 12.81 -15.11 15.02
CA SER A 155 12.53 -13.68 14.79
C SER A 155 11.69 -13.39 13.54
N THR A 156 11.17 -14.42 12.85
CA THR A 156 10.35 -14.24 11.65
C THR A 156 8.99 -14.91 11.70
N ASP A 157 8.10 -14.46 10.82
CA ASP A 157 6.81 -15.07 10.55
C ASP A 157 6.72 -15.42 9.05
N GLU A 158 6.14 -16.57 8.72
CA GLU A 158 5.97 -17.01 7.34
C GLU A 158 4.81 -16.28 6.66
N ILE A 159 5.02 -15.82 5.43
CA ILE A 159 4.00 -15.21 4.58
C ILE A 159 3.28 -16.32 3.81
N SER A 160 2.03 -16.57 4.14
CA SER A 160 1.23 -17.60 3.47
C SER A 160 0.68 -17.13 2.12
N HIS A 161 0.32 -18.06 1.25
CA HIS A 161 -0.39 -17.78 0.00
C HIS A 161 -1.66 -16.95 0.25
N GLN A 162 -2.48 -17.35 1.24
CA GLN A 162 -3.72 -16.64 1.56
C GLN A 162 -3.48 -15.16 1.88
N ALA A 163 -2.40 -14.84 2.61
CA ALA A 163 -2.05 -13.44 2.89
C ALA A 163 -1.76 -12.61 1.63
N LEU A 164 -1.28 -13.26 0.56
CA LEU A 164 -0.98 -12.61 -0.72
C LEU A 164 -2.20 -12.49 -1.64
N GLU A 165 -3.27 -13.24 -1.41
CA GLU A 165 -4.49 -13.16 -2.22
C GLU A 165 -5.49 -12.11 -1.71
N ILE A 166 -5.49 -11.81 -0.43
CA ILE A 166 -6.45 -10.92 0.21
C ILE A 166 -6.25 -9.48 -0.24
N SER A 167 -7.32 -8.83 -0.70
CA SER A 167 -7.27 -7.45 -1.19
C SER A 167 -7.07 -6.43 -0.07
N ASP A 168 -7.67 -6.65 1.10
CA ASP A 168 -7.51 -5.83 2.29
C ASP A 168 -7.23 -6.71 3.51
N ILE A 169 -5.98 -6.67 3.98
CA ILE A 169 -5.56 -7.45 5.16
C ILE A 169 -6.21 -6.93 6.45
N ALA A 170 -6.66 -5.67 6.47
CA ALA A 170 -7.37 -5.13 7.62
C ALA A 170 -8.74 -5.80 7.84
N GLU A 171 -9.38 -6.28 6.77
CA GLU A 171 -10.60 -7.09 6.86
C GLU A 171 -10.31 -8.56 7.28
N ASN A 172 -9.09 -9.04 7.01
CA ASN A 172 -8.66 -10.42 7.25
C ASN A 172 -7.37 -10.51 8.05
N LEU A 173 -7.33 -9.84 9.21
CA LEU A 173 -6.17 -9.82 10.11
C LEU A 173 -5.66 -11.20 10.51
N ASP A 174 -6.51 -12.22 10.47
CA ASP A 174 -6.12 -13.59 10.79
C ASP A 174 -5.05 -14.14 9.84
N GLU A 175 -4.96 -13.59 8.64
CA GLU A 175 -3.98 -13.97 7.64
C GLU A 175 -2.65 -13.21 7.76
N LEU A 176 -2.60 -12.17 8.60
CA LEU A 176 -1.35 -11.48 8.86
C LEU A 176 -0.36 -12.44 9.56
N PRO A 177 0.89 -12.55 9.11
CA PRO A 177 1.84 -13.56 9.60
C PRO A 177 1.97 -13.57 11.13
N ILE A 178 2.15 -12.41 11.78
CA ILE A 178 2.23 -12.36 13.25
C ILE A 178 0.93 -12.84 13.92
N CYS A 179 -0.24 -12.62 13.35
CA CYS A 179 -1.51 -13.08 13.91
C CYS A 179 -1.62 -14.60 13.84
N LYS A 180 -1.15 -15.23 12.76
CA LYS A 180 -1.04 -16.71 12.64
C LYS A 180 -0.10 -17.28 13.68
N THR A 181 1.07 -16.67 13.84
CA THR A 181 2.06 -17.12 14.82
C THR A 181 1.53 -17.00 16.26
N VAL A 182 0.86 -15.88 16.62
CA VAL A 182 0.23 -15.72 17.94
C VAL A 182 -0.83 -16.79 18.20
N LYS A 183 -1.66 -17.11 17.19
CA LYS A 183 -2.68 -18.16 17.32
C LYS A 183 -2.04 -19.54 17.54
N ALA A 184 -1.01 -19.88 16.81
CA ALA A 184 -0.31 -21.16 16.89
C ALA A 184 0.45 -21.31 18.22
N ALA A 185 1.15 -20.28 18.66
CA ALA A 185 1.97 -20.29 19.88
C ALA A 185 1.18 -20.00 21.17
N LYS A 186 -0.10 -19.67 21.09
CA LYS A 186 -0.97 -19.21 22.18
C LYS A 186 -0.57 -17.88 22.82
N ALA A 187 0.69 -17.47 22.75
CA ALA A 187 1.19 -16.15 23.15
C ALA A 187 2.57 -15.91 22.55
N ILE A 188 2.89 -14.64 22.28
CA ILE A 188 4.24 -14.20 21.89
C ILE A 188 4.65 -13.09 22.89
N VAL A 189 5.88 -13.15 23.34
CA VAL A 189 6.51 -12.11 24.13
C VAL A 189 7.48 -11.36 23.22
N LEU A 190 7.23 -10.05 23.05
CA LEU A 190 8.10 -9.15 22.33
C LEU A 190 9.06 -8.51 23.35
N GLU A 191 10.35 -8.77 23.15
CA GLU A 191 11.40 -8.20 24.02
C GLU A 191 12.11 -7.05 23.32
N PRO A 192 12.43 -5.97 24.07
CA PRO A 192 13.23 -4.89 23.50
C PRO A 192 14.67 -5.35 23.28
N VAL A 193 15.19 -5.16 22.08
CA VAL A 193 16.63 -5.34 21.81
C VAL A 193 17.37 -4.18 22.48
N LYS A 194 18.34 -4.46 23.31
CA LYS A 194 19.20 -3.45 23.93
C LYS A 194 20.18 -2.91 22.88
N HIS A 195 19.78 -1.90 22.13
CA HIS A 195 20.71 -1.16 21.30
C HIS A 195 21.03 0.20 21.90
N ASN A 196 22.33 0.47 22.05
CA ASN A 196 22.86 1.82 22.12
C ASN A 196 22.83 2.39 20.69
N SER A 197 21.74 2.97 20.28
CA SER A 197 21.65 3.59 18.94
C SER A 197 21.09 5.00 19.05
N GLU A 198 21.80 5.92 18.41
CA GLU A 198 21.29 7.22 18.06
C GLU A 198 19.96 7.06 17.31
N GLU A 199 18.95 7.78 17.75
CA GLU A 199 17.61 7.72 17.17
C GLU A 199 17.63 8.17 15.70
N ILE A 200 17.59 7.24 14.78
CA ILE A 200 17.21 7.52 13.40
C ILE A 200 15.68 7.44 13.33
N ARG A 201 15.04 8.60 13.41
CA ARG A 201 13.59 8.72 13.23
C ARG A 201 13.24 8.59 11.75
N PHE A 202 12.85 7.42 11.30
CA PHE A 202 12.10 7.28 10.06
C PHE A 202 10.61 7.49 10.34
N ILE A 203 10.03 8.50 9.72
CA ILE A 203 8.57 8.71 9.73
C ILE A 203 7.97 7.67 8.78
N LEU A 204 7.54 6.57 9.35
CA LEU A 204 6.73 5.58 8.64
C LEU A 204 5.30 6.10 8.56
N ASP A 205 4.73 6.15 7.37
CA ASP A 205 3.31 6.45 7.20
C ASP A 205 2.47 5.23 7.65
N THR A 206 2.50 5.01 8.96
CA THR A 206 1.70 3.99 9.65
C THR A 206 0.32 4.54 10.04
N ARG A 207 -0.02 5.77 9.62
CA ARG A 207 -1.17 6.51 10.13
C ARG A 207 -2.47 5.73 9.99
N ASN A 208 -2.72 5.11 8.85
CA ASN A 208 -3.99 4.42 8.62
C ASN A 208 -4.22 3.23 9.55
N LEU A 209 -3.23 2.35 9.74
CA LEU A 209 -3.39 1.20 10.64
C LEU A 209 -3.17 1.60 12.11
N ALA A 210 -2.23 2.51 12.36
CA ALA A 210 -1.87 2.99 13.68
C ALA A 210 -2.97 3.82 14.34
N GLU A 211 -3.61 4.74 13.60
CA GLU A 211 -4.73 5.54 14.11
C GLU A 211 -5.95 4.67 14.41
N LYS A 212 -6.22 3.69 13.55
CA LYS A 212 -7.35 2.75 13.72
C LYS A 212 -7.18 1.83 14.92
N LEU A 213 -5.97 1.45 15.28
CA LEU A 213 -5.70 0.42 16.28
C LEU A 213 -5.09 0.94 17.59
N GLY A 214 -4.69 2.22 17.67
CA GLY A 214 -3.95 2.78 18.79
C GLY A 214 -4.47 2.47 20.21
N PRO A 215 -5.79 2.58 20.49
CA PRO A 215 -6.32 2.31 21.83
C PRO A 215 -6.30 0.84 22.27
N MET A 216 -6.14 -0.09 21.31
CA MET A 216 -6.29 -1.54 21.52
C MET A 216 -4.98 -2.28 21.74
N PHE A 217 -3.86 -1.60 21.49
CA PHE A 217 -2.56 -2.25 21.63
C PHE A 217 -2.16 -2.45 23.08
N PRO A 218 -1.54 -3.60 23.40
CA PRO A 218 -1.06 -3.83 24.76
C PRO A 218 0.02 -2.82 25.11
N LYS A 219 -0.08 -2.25 26.32
CA LYS A 219 0.93 -1.32 26.82
C LYS A 219 2.19 -2.10 27.19
N THR A 220 3.33 -1.53 26.87
CA THR A 220 4.64 -2.05 27.29
C THR A 220 4.70 -2.10 28.83
N ASP A 221 5.12 -3.23 29.40
CA ASP A 221 5.42 -3.32 30.81
C ASP A 221 6.55 -2.33 31.18
N ARG A 222 6.27 -1.40 32.08
CA ARG A 222 7.20 -0.31 32.42
C ARG A 222 8.51 -0.80 33.06
N LYS A 223 8.51 -1.98 33.67
CA LYS A 223 9.69 -2.51 34.37
C LYS A 223 10.56 -3.37 33.46
N THR A 224 9.96 -4.15 32.61
CA THR A 224 10.66 -5.14 31.78
C THR A 224 10.81 -4.72 30.31
N GLY A 225 10.03 -3.72 29.88
CA GLY A 225 9.98 -3.30 28.49
C GLY A 225 9.32 -4.33 27.54
N LYS A 226 8.75 -5.40 28.09
CA LYS A 226 8.15 -6.50 27.33
C LYS A 226 6.69 -6.25 27.01
N ILE A 227 6.25 -6.76 25.87
CA ILE A 227 4.85 -6.78 25.44
C ILE A 227 4.44 -8.24 25.26
N THR A 228 3.38 -8.66 25.95
CA THR A 228 2.78 -9.98 25.77
C THR A 228 1.58 -9.89 24.86
N VAL A 229 1.59 -10.62 23.74
CA VAL A 229 0.51 -10.68 22.76
C VAL A 229 -0.18 -12.03 22.88
N VAL A 230 -1.49 -12.01 23.12
CA VAL A 230 -2.32 -13.21 23.26
C VAL A 230 -3.47 -13.20 22.23
N PRO A 231 -4.04 -14.37 21.86
CA PRO A 231 -5.10 -14.49 20.87
C PRO A 231 -6.30 -13.56 21.10
N ASP A 232 -6.71 -13.37 22.34
CA ASP A 232 -7.83 -12.48 22.70
C ASP A 232 -7.61 -11.01 22.27
N MET A 233 -6.36 -10.57 22.22
CA MET A 233 -6.03 -9.22 21.72
C MET A 233 -6.30 -9.11 20.23
N ILE A 234 -5.94 -10.16 19.46
CA ILE A 234 -6.19 -10.21 18.03
C ILE A 234 -7.70 -10.17 17.75
N VAL A 235 -8.50 -10.91 18.55
CA VAL A 235 -9.97 -10.88 18.41
C VAL A 235 -10.54 -9.48 18.68
N LYS A 236 -10.05 -8.79 19.72
CA LYS A 236 -10.47 -7.41 20.04
C LYS A 236 -10.08 -6.42 18.94
N ILE A 237 -8.85 -6.50 18.44
CA ILE A 237 -8.37 -5.69 17.32
C ILE A 237 -9.23 -5.91 16.09
N LYS A 238 -9.50 -7.16 15.73
CA LYS A 238 -10.35 -7.54 14.60
C LYS A 238 -11.77 -6.97 14.70
N LYS A 239 -12.38 -7.07 15.88
CA LYS A 239 -13.70 -6.49 16.13
C LYS A 239 -13.67 -4.97 15.94
N HIS A 240 -12.68 -4.29 16.52
CA HIS A 240 -12.55 -2.84 16.41
C HIS A 240 -12.36 -2.37 14.97
N ILE A 241 -11.50 -3.06 14.18
CA ILE A 241 -11.33 -2.75 12.76
C ILE A 241 -12.64 -2.90 12.00
N LYS A 242 -13.38 -4.00 12.26
CA LYS A 242 -14.68 -4.20 11.62
C LYS A 242 -15.66 -3.08 11.94
N ASP A 243 -15.74 -2.68 13.22
CA ASP A 243 -16.63 -1.60 13.66
C ASP A 243 -16.23 -0.25 13.02
N GLU A 244 -14.91 0.05 12.97
CA GLU A 244 -14.41 1.28 12.33
C GLU A 244 -14.59 1.25 10.81
N THR A 245 -14.39 0.11 10.15
CA THR A 245 -14.63 -0.05 8.70
C THR A 245 -16.11 0.17 8.37
N MET A 246 -17.02 -0.34 9.21
CA MET A 246 -18.45 -0.07 9.04
C MET A 246 -18.78 1.40 9.20
N LYS A 247 -18.27 2.06 10.25
CA LYS A 247 -18.44 3.51 10.43
C LYS A 247 -17.88 4.31 9.25
N GLN A 248 -16.71 3.92 8.72
CA GLN A 248 -16.13 4.60 7.57
C GLN A 248 -16.93 4.38 6.28
N LYS A 249 -17.50 3.17 6.08
CA LYS A 249 -18.42 2.93 4.96
C LYS A 249 -19.68 3.80 5.07
N GLU A 250 -20.22 3.97 6.28
CA GLU A 250 -21.34 4.88 6.54
C GLU A 250 -20.95 6.34 6.25
N LEU A 251 -19.80 6.79 6.74
CA LEU A 251 -19.26 8.14 6.47
C LEU A 251 -18.95 8.35 4.97
N ARG A 252 -18.40 7.36 4.27
CA ARG A 252 -18.17 7.45 2.82
C ARG A 252 -19.47 7.53 2.01
N ASN A 253 -20.52 6.89 2.48
CA ASN A 253 -21.85 7.05 1.88
C ASN A 253 -22.41 8.46 2.11
N GLU A 254 -22.10 9.07 3.23
CA GLU A 254 -22.49 10.45 3.55
C GLU A 254 -21.57 11.48 2.88
N TYR A 255 -20.25 11.19 2.79
CA TYR A 255 -19.21 12.06 2.21
C TYR A 255 -18.38 11.27 1.19
N PRO A 256 -18.84 11.13 -0.06
CA PRO A 256 -18.14 10.36 -1.07
C PRO A 256 -16.75 10.94 -1.36
N GLN A 257 -15.76 10.04 -1.51
CA GLN A 257 -14.38 10.39 -1.80
C GLN A 257 -14.05 10.11 -3.26
N LEU A 258 -13.62 11.14 -3.97
CA LEU A 258 -13.12 11.02 -5.34
C LEU A 258 -11.60 11.20 -5.32
N VAL A 259 -10.88 10.20 -5.82
CA VAL A 259 -9.42 10.21 -5.94
C VAL A 259 -9.04 10.21 -7.41
N VAL A 260 -8.26 11.21 -7.82
CA VAL A 260 -7.73 11.34 -9.18
C VAL A 260 -6.23 11.07 -9.15
N ASP A 261 -5.80 10.00 -9.81
CA ASP A 261 -4.38 9.67 -10.02
C ASP A 261 -4.00 10.06 -11.46
N ALA A 262 -3.42 11.25 -11.60
CA ALA A 262 -2.99 11.78 -12.89
C ALA A 262 -1.77 11.03 -13.48
N ILE A 263 -0.98 10.33 -12.65
CA ILE A 263 0.21 9.59 -13.11
C ILE A 263 -0.22 8.30 -13.79
N ASN A 264 -1.15 7.57 -13.18
CA ASN A 264 -1.64 6.30 -13.71
C ASN A 264 -2.90 6.46 -14.58
N GLY A 265 -3.43 7.68 -14.71
CA GLY A 265 -4.64 7.98 -15.49
C GLY A 265 -5.86 7.27 -14.94
N THR A 266 -6.03 7.23 -13.61
CA THR A 266 -7.16 6.55 -12.97
C THR A 266 -7.97 7.48 -12.09
N VAL A 267 -9.27 7.26 -12.07
CA VAL A 267 -10.21 7.95 -11.17
C VAL A 267 -10.98 6.90 -10.37
N VAL A 268 -11.02 7.08 -9.06
CA VAL A 268 -11.67 6.14 -8.13
C VAL A 268 -12.68 6.90 -7.28
N LEU A 269 -13.91 6.44 -7.23
CA LEU A 269 -14.96 6.96 -6.37
C LEU A 269 -15.34 5.91 -5.32
N ASN A 270 -15.11 6.18 -4.04
CA ASN A 270 -15.41 5.26 -2.93
C ASN A 270 -14.83 3.85 -3.13
N ASP A 271 -13.57 3.75 -3.58
CA ASP A 271 -12.86 2.51 -3.91
C ASP A 271 -13.30 1.83 -5.23
N GLU A 272 -14.30 2.34 -5.94
CA GLU A 272 -14.68 1.87 -7.27
C GLU A 272 -13.94 2.65 -8.35
N LYS A 273 -13.22 1.95 -9.22
CA LYS A 273 -12.53 2.56 -10.37
C LYS A 273 -13.56 2.95 -11.42
N LEU A 274 -13.56 4.23 -11.78
CA LEU A 274 -14.45 4.72 -12.84
C LEU A 274 -13.91 4.34 -14.22
N ASP A 275 -14.82 3.95 -15.11
CA ASP A 275 -14.52 3.78 -16.52
C ASP A 275 -14.36 5.15 -17.20
N LEU A 276 -13.14 5.45 -17.67
CA LEU A 276 -12.84 6.70 -18.38
C LEU A 276 -13.06 6.59 -19.89
N HIS A 277 -13.48 5.42 -20.38
CA HIS A 277 -13.75 5.17 -21.79
C HIS A 277 -15.15 4.56 -21.99
N PRO A 278 -16.22 5.25 -21.52
CA PRO A 278 -17.58 4.76 -21.66
C PRO A 278 -17.98 4.63 -23.14
N SER A 279 -18.99 3.82 -23.43
CA SER A 279 -19.47 3.66 -24.79
C SER A 279 -20.02 4.98 -25.36
N PRO A 280 -19.87 5.24 -26.67
CA PRO A 280 -20.45 6.45 -27.28
C PRO A 280 -21.96 6.58 -27.09
N GLU A 281 -22.67 5.46 -26.95
CA GLU A 281 -24.10 5.43 -26.70
C GLU A 281 -24.43 5.91 -25.28
N ASP A 282 -23.66 5.47 -24.27
CA ASP A 282 -23.81 5.94 -22.90
C ASP A 282 -23.53 7.44 -22.78
N VAL A 283 -22.44 7.91 -23.40
CA VAL A 283 -22.10 9.33 -23.43
C VAL A 283 -23.23 10.15 -24.06
N ARG A 284 -23.76 9.70 -25.21
CA ARG A 284 -24.88 10.39 -25.87
C ARG A 284 -26.10 10.46 -25.00
N ARG A 285 -26.49 9.35 -24.40
CA ARG A 285 -27.64 9.27 -23.48
C ARG A 285 -27.50 10.26 -22.32
N ASP A 286 -26.32 10.30 -21.69
CA ASP A 286 -26.10 11.13 -20.52
C ASP A 286 -26.05 12.62 -20.89
N VAL A 287 -25.45 12.98 -22.02
CA VAL A 287 -25.47 14.33 -22.58
C VAL A 287 -26.90 14.77 -22.93
N GLU A 288 -27.69 13.90 -23.56
CA GLU A 288 -29.09 14.21 -23.87
C GLU A 288 -29.93 14.42 -22.60
N LEU A 289 -29.71 13.65 -21.55
CA LEU A 289 -30.35 13.84 -20.24
C LEU A 289 -29.98 15.17 -19.61
N PHE A 290 -28.70 15.57 -19.68
CA PHE A 290 -28.24 16.86 -19.17
C PHE A 290 -28.83 18.02 -19.95
N LEU A 291 -28.86 17.96 -21.29
CA LEU A 291 -29.48 18.96 -22.13
C LEU A 291 -30.98 19.10 -21.85
N LYS A 292 -31.68 17.97 -21.69
CA LYS A 292 -33.09 17.95 -21.31
C LYS A 292 -33.35 18.57 -19.94
N TYR A 293 -32.45 18.35 -19.00
CA TYR A 293 -32.49 19.00 -17.69
C TYR A 293 -32.35 20.52 -17.83
N MET A 294 -31.37 20.99 -18.62
CA MET A 294 -31.16 22.42 -18.88
C MET A 294 -32.36 23.05 -19.61
N ASP A 295 -33.01 22.34 -20.52
CA ASP A 295 -34.20 22.78 -21.20
C ASP A 295 -35.42 22.98 -20.25
N GLY A 296 -35.40 22.34 -19.10
CA GLY A 296 -36.40 22.55 -18.05
C GLY A 296 -36.51 24.00 -17.58
N TYR A 297 -35.42 24.77 -17.69
CA TYR A 297 -35.38 26.20 -17.31
C TYR A 297 -36.21 27.10 -18.25
N LYS A 298 -36.55 26.65 -19.45
CA LYS A 298 -37.46 27.39 -20.37
C LYS A 298 -38.85 27.58 -19.78
N ARG A 299 -39.21 26.87 -18.72
CA ARG A 299 -40.47 27.02 -18.01
C ARG A 299 -40.50 28.20 -17.03
N PHE A 300 -39.36 28.83 -16.77
CA PHE A 300 -39.27 29.96 -15.87
C PHE A 300 -39.67 31.27 -16.59
N HIS A 301 -40.28 32.17 -15.84
CA HIS A 301 -40.59 33.51 -16.34
C HIS A 301 -39.37 34.43 -16.23
N GLY A 302 -39.13 35.23 -17.25
CA GLY A 302 -38.03 36.19 -17.29
C GLY A 302 -36.90 35.79 -18.25
N ASP A 303 -35.68 36.22 -17.96
CA ASP A 303 -34.48 35.92 -18.77
C ASP A 303 -34.01 34.46 -18.51
N TYR A 304 -34.74 33.51 -19.07
CA TYR A 304 -34.37 32.12 -18.94
C TYR A 304 -33.12 31.73 -19.74
N GLU A 305 -32.86 32.43 -20.87
CA GLU A 305 -31.68 32.15 -21.70
C GLU A 305 -30.39 32.56 -20.97
N GLY A 306 -30.34 33.76 -20.39
CA GLY A 306 -29.24 34.18 -19.58
C GLY A 306 -29.05 33.32 -18.33
N MET A 307 -30.12 32.80 -17.77
CA MET A 307 -30.05 31.85 -16.64
C MET A 307 -29.48 30.51 -17.08
N GLN A 308 -29.96 29.92 -18.19
CA GLN A 308 -29.44 28.69 -18.75
C GLN A 308 -27.94 28.78 -19.03
N TYR A 309 -27.50 29.89 -19.63
CA TYR A 309 -26.10 30.15 -19.93
C TYR A 309 -25.24 30.13 -18.66
N ARG A 310 -25.63 30.88 -17.62
CA ARG A 310 -24.91 30.95 -16.34
C ARG A 310 -24.87 29.60 -15.62
N TYR A 311 -25.97 28.86 -15.65
CA TYR A 311 -25.99 27.52 -15.05
C TYR A 311 -25.16 26.54 -15.84
N PHE A 312 -25.10 26.65 -17.15
CA PHE A 312 -24.24 25.83 -17.98
C PHE A 312 -22.75 26.12 -17.72
N GLU A 313 -22.34 27.38 -17.62
CA GLU A 313 -20.98 27.76 -17.24
C GLU A 313 -20.59 27.17 -15.85
N PHE A 314 -21.49 27.31 -14.89
CA PHE A 314 -21.27 26.76 -13.56
C PHE A 314 -21.18 25.23 -13.58
N ALA A 315 -22.03 24.55 -14.34
CA ALA A 315 -21.98 23.10 -14.47
C ALA A 315 -20.66 22.62 -15.07
N ASN A 316 -20.15 23.32 -16.10
CA ASN A 316 -18.84 23.02 -16.68
C ASN A 316 -17.71 23.17 -15.65
N TRP A 317 -17.71 24.27 -14.91
CA TRP A 317 -16.77 24.46 -13.82
C TRP A 317 -16.90 23.36 -12.76
N PHE A 318 -18.11 22.99 -12.38
CA PHE A 318 -18.40 21.99 -11.37
C PHE A 318 -17.86 20.61 -11.78
N PHE A 319 -18.13 20.17 -13.01
CA PHE A 319 -17.62 18.89 -13.51
C PHE A 319 -16.10 18.87 -13.70
N CYS A 320 -15.47 20.02 -13.91
CA CYS A 320 -14.01 20.11 -13.91
C CYS A 320 -13.38 20.18 -12.50
N SER A 321 -14.19 20.45 -11.46
CA SER A 321 -13.68 20.70 -10.10
C SER A 321 -12.83 19.58 -9.51
N PRO A 322 -13.09 18.27 -9.77
CA PRO A 322 -12.25 17.19 -9.29
C PRO A 322 -10.80 17.23 -9.79
N PHE A 323 -10.60 17.82 -10.96
CA PHE A 323 -9.28 17.95 -11.62
C PHE A 323 -8.59 19.28 -11.33
N MET A 324 -9.24 20.18 -10.62
CA MET A 324 -8.79 21.57 -10.46
C MET A 324 -7.43 21.66 -9.76
N ALA A 325 -7.19 20.85 -8.73
CA ALA A 325 -5.90 20.81 -8.03
C ALA A 325 -4.77 20.38 -8.97
N THR A 326 -4.98 19.32 -9.74
CA THR A 326 -4.00 18.81 -10.72
C THR A 326 -3.76 19.83 -11.84
N MET A 327 -4.81 20.44 -12.36
CA MET A 327 -4.72 21.47 -13.42
C MET A 327 -3.93 22.69 -12.94
N ARG A 328 -4.15 23.12 -11.69
CA ARG A 328 -3.41 24.25 -11.08
C ARG A 328 -1.94 23.90 -10.84
N ASP A 329 -1.64 22.68 -10.36
CA ASP A 329 -0.27 22.21 -10.18
C ASP A 329 0.48 22.15 -11.53
N MET A 330 -0.15 21.65 -12.57
CA MET A 330 0.41 21.66 -13.91
C MET A 330 0.64 23.07 -14.44
N ALA A 331 -0.32 23.98 -14.28
CA ALA A 331 -0.16 25.36 -14.69
C ALA A 331 0.99 26.06 -13.96
N ALA A 332 1.16 25.80 -12.66
CA ALA A 332 2.25 26.34 -11.87
C ALA A 332 3.64 25.84 -12.34
N ARG A 333 3.73 24.58 -12.73
CA ARG A 333 4.98 23.98 -13.25
C ARG A 333 5.42 24.57 -14.59
N PHE A 334 4.48 25.09 -15.40
CA PHE A 334 4.78 25.73 -16.68
C PHE A 334 4.95 27.24 -16.56
N ASP A 335 5.29 27.75 -15.37
CA ASP A 335 5.61 29.15 -15.07
C ASP A 335 4.51 30.15 -15.51
N GLN A 336 3.26 29.75 -15.38
CA GLN A 336 2.14 30.64 -15.63
C GLN A 336 1.89 31.53 -14.41
N ASN A 337 2.16 32.82 -14.55
CA ASN A 337 1.97 33.83 -13.50
C ASN A 337 0.52 34.01 -13.05
N ARG A 338 -0.45 33.46 -13.75
CA ARG A 338 -1.88 33.48 -13.41
C ARG A 338 -2.41 32.07 -13.39
N LEU A 339 -3.04 31.69 -12.28
CA LEU A 339 -3.76 30.43 -12.18
C LEU A 339 -5.17 30.62 -12.72
N PRO A 340 -5.45 30.19 -13.97
CA PRO A 340 -6.71 30.50 -14.66
C PRO A 340 -7.90 29.70 -14.12
N TYR A 341 -7.63 28.77 -13.20
CA TYR A 341 -8.63 27.82 -12.70
C TYR A 341 -9.15 28.26 -11.33
N PRO A 342 -10.36 28.83 -11.22
CA PRO A 342 -10.94 29.26 -9.95
C PRO A 342 -11.29 28.04 -9.09
N VAL A 343 -10.89 28.07 -7.81
CA VAL A 343 -11.17 26.98 -6.83
C VAL A 343 -12.49 27.18 -6.10
N PHE A 344 -13.11 28.35 -6.21
CA PHE A 344 -14.38 28.65 -5.56
C PHE A 344 -15.41 29.08 -6.58
N GLY A 345 -16.63 28.55 -6.45
CA GLY A 345 -17.81 28.99 -7.18
C GLY A 345 -18.84 29.55 -6.20
N LEU A 346 -19.39 30.75 -6.49
CA LEU A 346 -20.42 31.38 -5.69
C LEU A 346 -21.75 31.39 -6.45
N VAL A 347 -22.74 30.68 -5.91
CA VAL A 347 -24.11 30.71 -6.43
C VAL A 347 -24.98 31.56 -5.52
N TYR A 348 -25.41 32.70 -6.00
CA TYR A 348 -26.26 33.64 -5.23
C TYR A 348 -27.56 33.96 -5.97
N GLY A 349 -28.55 34.41 -5.24
CA GLY A 349 -29.86 34.78 -5.75
C GLY A 349 -30.95 34.65 -4.69
N GLN A 350 -32.20 35.00 -5.07
CA GLN A 350 -33.33 34.95 -4.15
C GLN A 350 -33.57 33.57 -3.55
N SER A 351 -34.15 33.54 -2.35
CA SER A 351 -34.58 32.27 -1.72
C SER A 351 -35.61 31.57 -2.61
N LYS A 352 -35.60 30.24 -2.63
CA LYS A 352 -36.48 29.40 -3.47
C LYS A 352 -36.27 29.52 -4.99
N ALA A 353 -35.18 30.11 -5.45
CA ALA A 353 -34.83 30.20 -6.88
C ALA A 353 -34.20 28.89 -7.46
N GLY A 354 -34.27 27.78 -6.77
CA GLY A 354 -33.79 26.48 -7.27
C GLY A 354 -32.27 26.25 -7.16
N LYS A 355 -31.49 27.15 -6.54
CA LYS A 355 -30.03 27.02 -6.42
C LYS A 355 -29.58 25.71 -5.79
N THR A 356 -30.16 25.35 -4.65
CA THR A 356 -29.84 24.09 -3.94
C THR A 356 -30.19 22.88 -4.78
N SER A 357 -31.36 22.87 -5.42
CA SER A 357 -31.76 21.78 -6.31
C SER A 357 -30.83 21.61 -7.50
N PHE A 358 -30.30 22.70 -8.04
CA PHE A 358 -29.32 22.66 -9.12
C PHE A 358 -28.01 22.01 -8.64
N LEU A 359 -27.46 22.47 -7.50
CA LEU A 359 -26.23 21.90 -6.93
C LEU A 359 -26.38 20.43 -6.56
N GLU A 360 -27.52 20.06 -5.94
CA GLU A 360 -27.81 18.66 -5.62
C GLU A 360 -27.94 17.79 -6.88
N THR A 361 -28.45 18.34 -7.98
CA THR A 361 -28.55 17.62 -9.25
C THR A 361 -27.17 17.39 -9.85
N LEU A 362 -26.29 18.40 -9.86
CA LEU A 362 -24.93 18.27 -10.34
C LEU A 362 -24.12 17.26 -9.48
N LEU A 363 -24.27 17.31 -8.16
CA LEU A 363 -23.64 16.34 -7.25
C LEU A 363 -24.12 14.91 -7.56
N LYS A 364 -25.43 14.75 -7.75
CA LYS A 364 -26.00 13.44 -8.10
C LYS A 364 -25.49 12.93 -9.46
N MET A 365 -25.32 13.81 -10.44
CA MET A 365 -24.75 13.46 -11.74
C MET A 365 -23.30 13.04 -11.63
N MET A 366 -22.49 13.73 -10.81
CA MET A 366 -21.06 13.49 -10.69
C MET A 366 -20.72 12.29 -9.81
N ILE A 367 -21.41 12.11 -8.67
CA ILE A 367 -21.05 11.14 -7.63
C ILE A 367 -22.18 10.19 -7.25
N GLY A 368 -23.32 10.23 -7.93
CA GLY A 368 -24.46 9.35 -7.69
C GLY A 368 -25.23 9.60 -6.39
N GLN A 369 -24.78 10.53 -5.55
CA GLN A 369 -25.30 10.77 -4.20
C GLN A 369 -25.56 12.26 -3.95
N LYS A 370 -26.34 12.54 -2.88
CA LYS A 370 -26.56 13.89 -2.36
C LYS A 370 -25.92 13.98 -0.98
N PRO A 371 -24.64 14.35 -0.85
CA PRO A 371 -24.06 14.57 0.46
C PRO A 371 -24.78 15.70 1.18
N LYS A 372 -25.16 15.46 2.42
CA LYS A 372 -25.76 16.46 3.31
C LYS A 372 -24.63 17.21 4.03
N ILE A 373 -24.14 18.28 3.42
CA ILE A 373 -23.19 19.17 4.09
C ILE A 373 -23.99 20.28 4.73
N SER A 374 -24.00 20.34 6.05
CA SER A 374 -24.60 21.43 6.82
C SER A 374 -23.71 22.67 6.80
N ALA A 375 -24.30 23.86 6.68
CA ALA A 375 -23.55 25.10 6.82
C ALA A 375 -22.84 25.24 8.19
N GLN A 376 -23.28 24.50 9.21
CA GLN A 376 -22.67 24.49 10.53
C GLN A 376 -21.37 23.67 10.59
N GLU A 377 -21.09 22.85 9.58
CA GLU A 377 -19.86 22.04 9.50
C GLU A 377 -18.68 22.83 8.89
N PHE A 378 -18.93 24.06 8.45
CA PHE A 378 -17.90 24.97 7.89
C PHE A 378 -17.32 25.96 8.93
N THR A 379 -17.60 25.78 10.21
CA THR A 379 -17.09 26.68 11.27
C THR A 379 -15.90 26.00 12.02
#